data_f670c4753a7ce7a46a85a2ad2cd607aa
#
_entry.id   f670c4753a7ce7a46a85a2ad2cd607aa
#
_cell.length_a   1.000
_cell.length_b   1.000
_cell.length_c   1.000
_cell.angle_alpha   90.00
_cell.angle_beta   90.00
_cell.angle_gamma   90.00
#
_symmetry.space_group_name_H-M   'P 1'
#
loop_
_entity.id
_entity.type
_entity.pdbx_description
1 polymer ?
#
loop_
_entity_poly.entity_id
_entity_poly.type
_entity_poly.pdbx_seq_one_letter_code
_entity_poly.pdbx_strand_id
1 'polypeptide(L)'
;MSNIIGRCIGETSLVEVSFISKEMPQVGEYVSLKYDGKNVLGMIESMVRGSVSINDDIFDPKTIEKIKEIEGDDHYIRGTVRILGDIKNNLRIPRTPAPPGTEIIPASQDDLQKIFQKKNSLSLGTLISQENVEVKVDLEKMFSRHLAILAMTGAGKSNTVAIVVDGILEYNGCVVIFDMHSEYNINFKHGQSKLIKPEINPLYMSFSEIKRLARISKGAFLQERYFWEAYKMARTEIQNGDEKNRGFIRIMKEYLEGWESGKLLFRGQDVEGTKQIVDVINKMGDLERRYSTIINSSAGNILSKLELGKANLVDLGSVDEAAAEVIVSHILRNALQNNKKWLKEKNDDLPLTHPVFFVLEEAHILAPKNRPTDSKLWISRIAREGRKFGLGLCMVSQSPKSIDPDSLSQANNMIILRLVEPQDQRHVQTASESLSEDLVKQLPSLNIGEAVVLGLMSRIPALVKIEEHKNKEFGQDLEVIDLWKNHKEDKQKKYEKEKNDVINMGGDY
;
A
#
# COMPACT_ATOMS: atom_id res chain seq x y z
N MET A 1 -16.43 -32.91 -26.70
CA MET A 1 -15.88 -33.73 -25.59
C MET A 1 -15.17 -32.77 -24.66
N SER A 2 -15.44 -32.81 -23.35
CA SER A 2 -14.71 -31.99 -22.38
C SER A 2 -13.23 -32.41 -22.40
N ASN A 3 -12.34 -31.46 -22.61
CA ASN A 3 -10.89 -31.70 -22.60
C ASN A 3 -10.49 -32.11 -21.18
N ILE A 4 -10.17 -33.39 -20.94
CA ILE A 4 -9.79 -33.88 -19.62
C ILE A 4 -8.31 -33.57 -19.42
N ILE A 5 -7.98 -32.65 -18.50
CA ILE A 5 -6.60 -32.32 -18.15
C ILE A 5 -5.92 -33.50 -17.46
N GLY A 6 -6.60 -34.15 -16.52
CA GLY A 6 -6.00 -35.22 -15.72
C GLY A 6 -7.03 -35.95 -14.86
N ARG A 7 -6.52 -36.76 -13.96
CA ARG A 7 -7.35 -37.52 -12.99
C ARG A 7 -6.73 -37.49 -11.60
N CYS A 8 -7.60 -37.44 -10.58
CA CYS A 8 -7.17 -37.54 -9.18
C CYS A 8 -6.48 -38.89 -8.92
N ILE A 9 -5.41 -38.85 -8.15
CA ILE A 9 -4.63 -40.05 -7.76
C ILE A 9 -4.39 -40.07 -6.25
N GLY A 10 -4.14 -41.29 -5.73
CA GLY A 10 -3.80 -41.49 -4.31
C GLY A 10 -4.93 -41.11 -3.35
N GLU A 11 -4.55 -40.71 -2.15
CA GLU A 11 -5.46 -40.23 -1.12
C GLU A 11 -5.88 -38.79 -1.43
N THR A 12 -7.16 -38.47 -1.25
CA THR A 12 -7.73 -37.18 -1.48
C THR A 12 -8.25 -36.59 -0.18
N SER A 13 -8.16 -35.28 -0.01
CA SER A 13 -8.70 -34.58 1.14
C SER A 13 -9.84 -33.62 0.78
N LEU A 14 -10.43 -32.95 1.76
CA LEU A 14 -11.47 -31.94 1.53
C LEU A 14 -10.95 -30.66 0.90
N VAL A 15 -9.66 -30.40 1.06
CA VAL A 15 -9.03 -29.11 0.68
C VAL A 15 -8.04 -29.26 -0.45
N GLU A 16 -7.54 -30.48 -0.70
CA GLU A 16 -6.49 -30.75 -1.67
C GLU A 16 -6.63 -32.15 -2.29
N VAL A 17 -6.34 -32.23 -3.58
CA VAL A 17 -6.23 -33.51 -4.31
C VAL A 17 -4.97 -33.53 -5.16
N SER A 18 -4.27 -34.68 -5.18
CA SER A 18 -3.18 -34.92 -6.12
C SER A 18 -3.74 -35.42 -7.46
N PHE A 19 -3.09 -35.03 -8.56
CA PHE A 19 -3.50 -35.50 -9.88
C PHE A 19 -2.30 -35.87 -10.74
N ILE A 20 -2.59 -36.63 -11.78
CA ILE A 20 -1.66 -36.95 -12.86
C ILE A 20 -2.25 -36.49 -14.19
N SER A 21 -1.38 -36.00 -15.07
CA SER A 21 -1.73 -35.54 -16.42
C SER A 21 -0.67 -35.91 -17.42
N LYS A 22 -1.08 -36.01 -18.69
CA LYS A 22 -0.18 -35.99 -19.85
C LYS A 22 -0.17 -34.63 -20.55
N GLU A 23 -1.21 -33.81 -20.34
CA GLU A 23 -1.27 -32.42 -20.81
C GLU A 23 -0.47 -31.51 -19.87
N MET A 24 -0.10 -30.32 -20.36
CA MET A 24 0.65 -29.32 -19.61
C MET A 24 -0.25 -28.17 -19.17
N PRO A 25 -1.05 -28.31 -18.08
CA PRO A 25 -1.79 -27.21 -17.52
C PRO A 25 -0.84 -26.18 -16.89
N GLN A 26 -1.36 -25.03 -16.50
CA GLN A 26 -0.59 -23.98 -15.84
C GLN A 26 -0.87 -23.92 -14.33
N VAL A 27 0.12 -23.55 -13.55
CA VAL A 27 -0.10 -23.21 -12.13
C VAL A 27 -0.97 -21.96 -12.07
N GLY A 28 -1.97 -21.98 -11.18
CA GLY A 28 -2.99 -20.92 -11.10
C GLY A 28 -4.18 -21.14 -12.05
N GLU A 29 -4.16 -22.19 -12.88
CA GLU A 29 -5.31 -22.55 -13.72
C GLU A 29 -6.43 -23.11 -12.86
N TYR A 30 -7.67 -22.67 -13.18
CA TYR A 30 -8.86 -23.17 -12.50
C TYR A 30 -9.40 -24.40 -13.20
N VAL A 31 -9.78 -25.37 -12.39
CA VAL A 31 -10.30 -26.66 -12.83
C VAL A 31 -11.61 -27.00 -12.16
N SER A 32 -12.41 -27.82 -12.80
CA SER A 32 -13.64 -28.38 -12.27
C SER A 32 -13.53 -29.89 -12.05
N LEU A 33 -13.99 -30.34 -10.89
CA LEU A 33 -14.10 -31.74 -10.51
C LEU A 33 -15.60 -32.06 -10.32
N LYS A 34 -16.09 -33.07 -11.04
CA LYS A 34 -17.51 -33.51 -10.93
C LYS A 34 -17.59 -34.80 -10.15
N TYR A 35 -18.15 -34.77 -8.96
CA TYR A 35 -18.41 -35.94 -8.13
C TYR A 35 -19.59 -35.71 -7.20
N ASP A 36 -20.28 -36.78 -6.77
CA ASP A 36 -21.44 -36.74 -5.88
C ASP A 36 -22.52 -35.72 -6.31
N GLY A 37 -22.71 -35.53 -7.63
CA GLY A 37 -23.67 -34.56 -8.19
C GLY A 37 -23.28 -33.10 -8.05
N LYS A 38 -22.07 -32.80 -7.55
CA LYS A 38 -21.53 -31.45 -7.36
C LYS A 38 -20.60 -31.07 -8.50
N ASN A 39 -20.45 -29.76 -8.73
CA ASN A 39 -19.42 -29.17 -9.61
C ASN A 39 -18.45 -28.35 -8.76
N VAL A 40 -17.36 -28.96 -8.42
CA VAL A 40 -16.38 -28.42 -7.46
C VAL A 40 -15.27 -27.71 -8.20
N LEU A 41 -15.07 -26.43 -7.89
CA LEU A 41 -13.97 -25.63 -8.40
C LEU A 41 -12.69 -25.97 -7.62
N GLY A 42 -11.61 -26.10 -8.33
CA GLY A 42 -10.27 -26.18 -7.80
C GLY A 42 -9.31 -25.25 -8.54
N MET A 43 -8.14 -25.04 -8.00
CA MET A 43 -7.04 -24.30 -8.62
C MET A 43 -5.77 -25.15 -8.54
N ILE A 44 -5.04 -25.26 -9.64
CA ILE A 44 -3.75 -25.93 -9.67
C ILE A 44 -2.73 -25.08 -8.90
N GLU A 45 -2.24 -25.56 -7.76
CA GLU A 45 -1.28 -24.84 -6.93
C GLU A 45 0.17 -25.21 -7.21
N SER A 46 0.41 -26.47 -7.55
CA SER A 46 1.77 -26.95 -7.85
C SER A 46 1.78 -28.02 -8.93
N MET A 47 2.90 -28.10 -9.64
CA MET A 47 3.15 -29.16 -10.62
C MET A 47 4.63 -29.54 -10.65
N VAL A 48 4.87 -30.80 -10.91
CA VAL A 48 6.20 -31.36 -11.20
C VAL A 48 6.10 -32.20 -12.47
N ARG A 49 7.13 -32.14 -13.29
CA ARG A 49 7.28 -33.00 -14.47
C ARG A 49 8.33 -34.06 -14.16
N GLY A 50 8.00 -35.28 -14.39
CA GLY A 50 8.89 -36.41 -14.16
C GLY A 50 8.81 -37.44 -15.29
N SER A 51 9.75 -38.37 -15.33
CA SER A 51 9.74 -39.55 -16.18
C SER A 51 9.84 -40.78 -15.28
N VAL A 52 9.25 -41.88 -15.70
CA VAL A 52 9.35 -43.15 -14.97
C VAL A 52 10.73 -43.72 -15.14
N SER A 53 11.30 -43.60 -16.33
CA SER A 53 12.55 -44.22 -16.73
C SER A 53 13.79 -43.37 -16.52
N ILE A 54 13.63 -42.02 -16.51
CA ILE A 54 14.71 -41.07 -16.26
C ILE A 54 14.53 -40.54 -14.84
N ASN A 55 15.30 -41.10 -13.91
CA ASN A 55 15.26 -40.75 -12.49
C ASN A 55 16.61 -40.20 -11.99
N ASP A 56 16.66 -39.78 -10.74
CA ASP A 56 17.85 -39.15 -10.12
C ASP A 56 19.04 -40.13 -9.95
N ASP A 57 18.85 -41.42 -10.18
CA ASP A 57 19.92 -42.44 -10.08
C ASP A 57 20.76 -42.57 -11.36
N ILE A 58 20.45 -41.78 -12.41
CA ILE A 58 21.20 -41.81 -13.67
C ILE A 58 22.27 -40.71 -13.64
N PHE A 59 23.55 -41.16 -13.62
CA PHE A 59 24.70 -40.25 -13.53
C PHE A 59 25.40 -40.01 -14.89
N ASP A 60 25.08 -40.78 -15.93
CA ASP A 60 25.68 -40.63 -17.26
C ASP A 60 24.67 -40.04 -18.27
N PRO A 61 24.95 -38.84 -18.83
CA PRO A 61 24.07 -38.22 -19.81
C PRO A 61 23.79 -39.08 -21.05
N LYS A 62 24.74 -39.91 -21.47
CA LYS A 62 24.57 -40.84 -22.63
C LYS A 62 23.54 -41.93 -22.36
N THR A 63 23.36 -42.30 -21.10
CA THR A 63 22.32 -43.27 -20.71
C THR A 63 20.94 -42.60 -20.90
N ILE A 64 20.78 -41.31 -20.60
CA ILE A 64 19.54 -40.58 -20.83
C ILE A 64 19.19 -40.50 -22.33
N GLU A 65 20.20 -40.30 -23.21
CA GLU A 65 19.99 -40.27 -24.66
C GLU A 65 19.47 -41.64 -25.16
N LYS A 66 20.07 -42.74 -24.71
CA LYS A 66 19.61 -44.07 -25.07
C LYS A 66 18.21 -44.42 -24.58
N ILE A 67 17.87 -44.00 -23.35
CA ILE A 67 16.52 -44.20 -22.80
C ILE A 67 15.49 -43.44 -23.67
N LYS A 68 15.79 -42.18 -24.05
CA LYS A 68 14.93 -41.43 -24.94
C LYS A 68 14.75 -42.02 -26.33
N GLU A 69 15.81 -42.63 -26.89
CA GLU A 69 15.73 -43.34 -28.18
C GLU A 69 14.83 -44.58 -28.11
N ILE A 70 14.78 -45.25 -26.96
CA ILE A 70 14.03 -46.51 -26.77
C ILE A 70 12.58 -46.22 -26.35
N GLU A 71 12.37 -45.32 -25.41
CA GLU A 71 11.07 -45.09 -24.76
C GLU A 71 10.35 -43.85 -25.26
N GLY A 72 11.03 -42.99 -26.05
CA GLY A 72 10.46 -41.74 -26.52
C GLY A 72 10.27 -40.73 -25.39
N ASP A 73 9.32 -39.81 -25.57
CA ASP A 73 8.97 -38.80 -24.57
C ASP A 73 8.01 -39.39 -23.52
N ASP A 74 8.50 -40.30 -22.67
CA ASP A 74 7.74 -40.85 -21.53
C ASP A 74 7.87 -39.97 -20.32
N HIS A 75 7.06 -38.92 -20.28
CA HIS A 75 6.98 -38.08 -19.09
C HIS A 75 5.53 -37.96 -18.62
N TYR A 76 5.40 -37.77 -17.33
CA TYR A 76 4.14 -37.46 -16.66
C TYR A 76 4.21 -36.09 -15.97
N ILE A 77 3.06 -35.49 -15.77
CA ILE A 77 2.88 -34.32 -14.92
C ILE A 77 2.10 -34.75 -13.70
N ARG A 78 2.66 -34.51 -12.53
CA ARG A 78 1.99 -34.69 -11.25
C ARG A 78 1.82 -33.31 -10.59
N GLY A 79 0.65 -33.05 -10.04
CA GLY A 79 0.39 -31.79 -9.38
C GLY A 79 -0.62 -31.90 -8.27
N THR A 80 -0.87 -30.77 -7.63
CA THR A 80 -1.88 -30.60 -6.59
C THR A 80 -2.92 -29.60 -7.04
N VAL A 81 -4.19 -29.89 -6.74
CA VAL A 81 -5.32 -29.00 -6.92
C VAL A 81 -5.88 -28.66 -5.55
N ARG A 82 -5.87 -27.39 -5.21
CA ARG A 82 -6.58 -26.86 -4.04
C ARG A 82 -8.07 -26.80 -4.34
N ILE A 83 -8.89 -27.36 -3.48
CA ILE A 83 -10.36 -27.29 -3.59
C ILE A 83 -10.84 -25.94 -3.10
N LEU A 84 -11.59 -25.22 -3.94
CA LEU A 84 -12.13 -23.90 -3.65
C LEU A 84 -13.60 -23.93 -3.27
N GLY A 85 -14.35 -24.96 -3.69
CA GLY A 85 -15.73 -25.20 -3.29
C GLY A 85 -16.70 -25.51 -4.43
N ASP A 86 -17.91 -25.87 -4.09
CA ASP A 86 -18.99 -26.16 -5.03
C ASP A 86 -19.54 -24.87 -5.66
N ILE A 87 -19.40 -24.74 -6.98
CA ILE A 87 -19.80 -23.55 -7.76
C ILE A 87 -21.29 -23.24 -7.57
N LYS A 88 -22.15 -24.29 -7.59
CA LYS A 88 -23.59 -24.15 -7.43
C LYS A 88 -24.02 -23.77 -6.03
N ASN A 89 -23.19 -24.03 -5.03
CA ASN A 89 -23.49 -23.83 -3.62
C ASN A 89 -22.63 -22.69 -3.00
N ASN A 90 -22.44 -21.61 -3.74
CA ASN A 90 -21.72 -20.40 -3.30
C ASN A 90 -20.29 -20.69 -2.79
N LEU A 91 -19.60 -21.60 -3.45
CA LEU A 91 -18.23 -22.05 -3.12
C LEU A 91 -18.08 -22.63 -1.70
N ARG A 92 -19.10 -23.32 -1.20
CA ARG A 92 -18.96 -24.09 0.04
C ARG A 92 -18.08 -25.32 -0.21
N ILE A 93 -17.12 -25.53 0.65
CA ILE A 93 -16.27 -26.73 0.60
C ILE A 93 -17.14 -27.97 0.78
N PRO A 94 -17.06 -28.97 -0.13
CA PRO A 94 -17.75 -30.24 0.02
C PRO A 94 -17.34 -30.94 1.32
N ARG A 95 -18.25 -31.71 1.91
CA ARG A 95 -17.96 -32.48 3.13
C ARG A 95 -17.47 -33.92 2.84
N THR A 96 -17.35 -34.26 1.56
CA THR A 96 -16.80 -35.52 1.07
C THR A 96 -15.64 -35.22 0.13
N PRO A 97 -14.50 -35.91 0.24
CA PRO A 97 -13.41 -35.73 -0.70
C PRO A 97 -13.77 -36.30 -2.08
N ALA A 98 -13.10 -35.83 -3.12
CA ALA A 98 -13.27 -36.35 -4.47
C ALA A 98 -12.76 -37.81 -4.54
N PRO A 99 -13.51 -38.75 -5.11
CA PRO A 99 -13.00 -40.12 -5.28
C PRO A 99 -11.73 -40.16 -6.14
N PRO A 100 -10.75 -41.01 -5.85
CA PRO A 100 -9.64 -41.29 -6.75
C PRO A 100 -10.16 -41.64 -8.15
N GLY A 101 -9.47 -41.17 -9.20
CA GLY A 101 -9.91 -41.37 -10.60
C GLY A 101 -10.90 -40.27 -11.08
N THR A 102 -11.38 -39.38 -10.22
CA THR A 102 -12.21 -38.25 -10.62
C THR A 102 -11.51 -37.43 -11.71
N GLU A 103 -12.27 -37.08 -12.76
CA GLU A 103 -11.77 -36.28 -13.89
C GLU A 103 -11.56 -34.82 -13.46
N ILE A 104 -10.45 -34.27 -13.89
CA ILE A 104 -10.11 -32.87 -13.78
C ILE A 104 -10.23 -32.25 -15.15
N ILE A 105 -11.11 -31.27 -15.28
CA ILE A 105 -11.39 -30.56 -16.54
C ILE A 105 -11.15 -29.05 -16.32
N PRO A 106 -10.80 -28.25 -17.37
CA PRO A 106 -10.72 -26.81 -17.25
C PRO A 106 -12.02 -26.24 -16.71
N ALA A 107 -11.95 -25.28 -15.81
CA ALA A 107 -13.14 -24.55 -15.37
C ALA A 107 -13.71 -23.75 -16.56
N SER A 108 -15.05 -23.70 -16.67
CA SER A 108 -15.66 -22.94 -17.75
C SER A 108 -15.49 -21.43 -17.54
N GLN A 109 -15.29 -20.70 -18.63
CA GLN A 109 -15.20 -19.24 -18.61
C GLN A 109 -16.44 -18.62 -17.95
N ASP A 110 -17.64 -19.14 -18.24
CA ASP A 110 -18.90 -18.66 -17.67
C ASP A 110 -18.97 -18.82 -16.15
N ASP A 111 -18.46 -19.93 -15.62
CA ASP A 111 -18.42 -20.16 -14.17
C ASP A 111 -17.45 -19.20 -13.51
N LEU A 112 -16.28 -18.99 -14.09
CA LEU A 112 -15.29 -18.05 -13.57
C LEU A 112 -15.78 -16.60 -13.63
N GLN A 113 -16.37 -16.18 -14.74
CA GLN A 113 -16.96 -14.85 -14.85
C GLN A 113 -18.02 -14.60 -13.78
N LYS A 114 -18.92 -15.56 -13.52
CA LYS A 114 -19.92 -15.46 -12.43
C LYS A 114 -19.30 -15.35 -11.04
N ILE A 115 -18.16 -16.00 -10.81
CA ILE A 115 -17.44 -15.95 -9.55
C ILE A 115 -16.80 -14.58 -9.34
N PHE A 116 -16.19 -14.02 -10.38
CA PHE A 116 -15.51 -12.73 -10.32
C PHE A 116 -16.45 -11.53 -10.59
N GLN A 117 -17.63 -11.74 -11.18
CA GLN A 117 -18.62 -10.67 -11.33
C GLN A 117 -19.27 -10.33 -9.97
N LYS A 118 -19.28 -9.07 -9.62
CA LYS A 118 -19.91 -8.55 -8.40
C LYS A 118 -20.56 -7.19 -8.65
N LYS A 119 -21.59 -6.90 -7.85
CA LYS A 119 -22.16 -5.57 -7.75
C LYS A 119 -21.20 -4.68 -6.96
N ASN A 120 -21.00 -3.44 -7.34
CA ASN A 120 -20.06 -2.52 -6.71
C ASN A 120 -18.62 -3.09 -6.68
N SER A 121 -18.09 -3.37 -7.84
CA SER A 121 -16.78 -4.01 -8.01
C SER A 121 -15.82 -3.11 -8.79
N LEU A 122 -14.56 -3.33 -8.53
CA LEU A 122 -13.43 -2.69 -9.21
C LEU A 122 -12.75 -3.75 -10.08
N SER A 123 -12.49 -3.43 -11.34
CA SER A 123 -11.69 -4.26 -12.24
C SER A 123 -10.20 -4.09 -11.92
N LEU A 124 -9.49 -5.21 -11.77
CA LEU A 124 -8.03 -5.19 -11.58
C LEU A 124 -7.28 -5.56 -12.86
N GLY A 125 -7.91 -6.31 -13.76
CA GLY A 125 -7.29 -6.87 -14.95
C GLY A 125 -7.87 -8.24 -15.28
N THR A 126 -7.08 -9.15 -15.83
CA THR A 126 -7.52 -10.47 -16.29
C THR A 126 -6.78 -11.60 -15.59
N LEU A 127 -7.35 -12.81 -15.57
CA LEU A 127 -6.65 -13.99 -15.10
C LEU A 127 -5.43 -14.29 -16.00
N ILE A 128 -4.30 -14.66 -15.38
CA ILE A 128 -3.10 -15.06 -16.14
C ILE A 128 -3.37 -16.32 -16.96
N SER A 129 -4.08 -17.30 -16.39
CA SER A 129 -4.39 -18.58 -17.04
C SER A 129 -5.52 -18.50 -18.06
N GLN A 130 -6.36 -17.45 -18.01
CA GLN A 130 -7.49 -17.24 -18.92
C GLN A 130 -7.70 -15.74 -19.16
N GLU A 131 -7.01 -15.19 -20.15
CA GLU A 131 -7.02 -13.73 -20.45
C GLU A 131 -8.42 -13.16 -20.76
N ASN A 132 -9.38 -14.00 -21.15
CA ASN A 132 -10.76 -13.59 -21.41
C ASN A 132 -11.62 -13.45 -20.13
N VAL A 133 -11.08 -13.78 -18.95
CA VAL A 133 -11.78 -13.66 -17.68
C VAL A 133 -11.30 -12.43 -16.92
N GLU A 134 -12.16 -11.43 -16.87
CA GLU A 134 -11.92 -10.21 -16.09
C GLU A 134 -12.05 -10.48 -14.59
N VAL A 135 -11.05 -10.05 -13.82
CA VAL A 135 -11.05 -10.19 -12.37
C VAL A 135 -11.54 -8.92 -11.72
N LYS A 136 -12.73 -9.00 -11.13
CA LYS A 136 -13.34 -7.92 -10.36
C LYS A 136 -13.34 -8.25 -8.86
N VAL A 137 -12.97 -7.26 -8.06
CA VAL A 137 -12.96 -7.37 -6.60
C VAL A 137 -14.06 -6.51 -5.98
N ASP A 138 -14.58 -6.96 -4.86
CA ASP A 138 -15.64 -6.30 -4.10
C ASP A 138 -15.10 -5.04 -3.42
N LEU A 139 -15.53 -3.88 -3.89
CA LEU A 139 -15.06 -2.58 -3.40
C LEU A 139 -15.41 -2.35 -1.93
N GLU A 140 -16.60 -2.75 -1.48
CA GLU A 140 -17.00 -2.60 -0.08
C GLU A 140 -16.16 -3.46 0.87
N LYS A 141 -15.84 -4.70 0.43
CA LYS A 141 -14.95 -5.58 1.19
C LYS A 141 -13.52 -5.07 1.20
N MET A 142 -13.03 -4.56 0.08
CA MET A 142 -11.72 -3.92 -0.01
C MET A 142 -11.63 -2.72 0.95
N PHE A 143 -12.61 -1.81 0.89
CA PHE A 143 -12.68 -0.64 1.74
C PHE A 143 -12.78 -1.00 3.23
N SER A 144 -13.74 -1.86 3.59
CA SER A 144 -14.07 -2.16 5.00
C SER A 144 -13.06 -3.07 5.70
N ARG A 145 -12.25 -3.81 4.94
CA ARG A 145 -11.29 -4.80 5.46
C ARG A 145 -9.85 -4.45 5.14
N HIS A 146 -9.67 -3.23 4.64
CA HIS A 146 -8.37 -2.68 4.29
C HIS A 146 -7.64 -3.49 3.21
N LEU A 147 -6.66 -2.89 2.58
CA LEU A 147 -5.87 -3.45 1.50
C LEU A 147 -4.38 -3.33 1.83
N ALA A 148 -3.59 -4.31 1.42
CA ALA A 148 -2.15 -4.19 1.31
C ALA A 148 -1.73 -4.45 -0.15
N ILE A 149 -0.90 -3.57 -0.71
CA ILE A 149 -0.26 -3.73 -2.02
C ILE A 149 1.24 -3.89 -1.78
N LEU A 150 1.74 -5.10 -2.00
CA LEU A 150 3.09 -5.49 -1.64
C LEU A 150 3.85 -5.89 -2.91
N ALA A 151 5.02 -5.31 -3.12
CA ALA A 151 5.77 -5.48 -4.35
C ALA A 151 7.26 -5.16 -4.15
N MET A 152 8.14 -5.85 -4.86
CA MET A 152 9.51 -5.33 -5.03
C MET A 152 9.51 -4.10 -5.96
N THR A 153 10.59 -3.34 -5.93
CA THR A 153 10.78 -2.19 -6.84
C THR A 153 10.68 -2.63 -8.31
N GLY A 154 9.96 -1.86 -9.13
CA GLY A 154 9.79 -2.13 -10.56
C GLY A 154 8.76 -3.23 -10.89
N ALA A 155 8.05 -3.84 -9.91
CA ALA A 155 7.08 -4.89 -10.17
C ALA A 155 5.69 -4.38 -10.62
N GLY A 156 5.45 -3.06 -10.69
CA GLY A 156 4.17 -2.47 -11.09
C GLY A 156 3.33 -1.93 -9.93
N LYS A 157 3.95 -1.63 -8.78
CA LYS A 157 3.29 -1.10 -7.57
C LYS A 157 2.44 0.13 -7.86
N SER A 158 3.03 1.19 -8.40
CA SER A 158 2.36 2.48 -8.64
C SER A 158 1.22 2.35 -9.65
N ASN A 159 1.38 1.50 -10.68
CA ASN A 159 0.31 1.17 -11.61
C ASN A 159 -0.88 0.50 -10.91
N THR A 160 -0.61 -0.47 -10.04
CA THR A 160 -1.66 -1.17 -9.28
C THR A 160 -2.41 -0.21 -8.35
N VAL A 161 -1.69 0.70 -7.68
CA VAL A 161 -2.31 1.75 -6.85
C VAL A 161 -3.23 2.63 -7.70
N ALA A 162 -2.78 3.06 -8.89
CA ALA A 162 -3.57 3.90 -9.78
C ALA A 162 -4.86 3.21 -10.24
N ILE A 163 -4.81 1.92 -10.59
CA ILE A 163 -5.99 1.13 -10.95
C ILE A 163 -6.97 1.05 -9.77
N VAL A 164 -6.48 0.83 -8.55
CA VAL A 164 -7.33 0.81 -7.34
C VAL A 164 -7.97 2.17 -7.08
N VAL A 165 -7.20 3.25 -7.22
CA VAL A 165 -7.71 4.63 -7.06
C VAL A 165 -8.76 4.95 -8.09
N ASP A 166 -8.49 4.67 -9.38
CA ASP A 166 -9.46 4.87 -10.47
C ASP A 166 -10.79 4.17 -10.21
N GLY A 167 -10.74 2.92 -9.74
CA GLY A 167 -11.96 2.19 -9.44
C GLY A 167 -12.75 2.75 -8.25
N ILE A 168 -12.12 3.41 -7.29
CA ILE A 168 -12.81 4.13 -6.21
C ILE A 168 -13.42 5.43 -6.75
N LEU A 169 -12.70 6.14 -7.61
CA LEU A 169 -13.16 7.39 -8.25
C LEU A 169 -14.36 7.18 -9.16
N GLU A 170 -14.49 6.01 -9.81
CA GLU A 170 -15.66 5.62 -10.60
C GLU A 170 -16.96 5.71 -9.79
N TYR A 171 -16.89 5.45 -8.47
CA TYR A 171 -18.01 5.58 -7.54
C TYR A 171 -18.05 6.94 -6.83
N ASN A 172 -17.38 7.95 -7.36
CA ASN A 172 -17.26 9.28 -6.75
C ASN A 172 -16.67 9.22 -5.32
N GLY A 173 -15.78 8.26 -5.05
CA GLY A 173 -15.16 8.08 -3.74
C GLY A 173 -14.14 9.16 -3.43
N CYS A 174 -13.87 9.38 -2.13
CA CYS A 174 -12.80 10.23 -1.66
C CYS A 174 -11.56 9.40 -1.36
N VAL A 175 -10.47 9.63 -2.09
CA VAL A 175 -9.18 8.98 -1.86
C VAL A 175 -8.19 10.02 -1.36
N VAL A 176 -7.40 9.68 -0.35
CA VAL A 176 -6.26 10.47 0.12
C VAL A 176 -5.01 9.66 -0.07
N ILE A 177 -4.08 10.13 -0.87
CA ILE A 177 -2.79 9.47 -1.13
C ILE A 177 -1.70 10.25 -0.39
N PHE A 178 -1.01 9.59 0.54
CA PHE A 178 0.21 10.08 1.15
C PHE A 178 1.37 9.70 0.24
N ASP A 179 1.73 10.61 -0.64
CA ASP A 179 2.65 10.40 -1.75
C ASP A 179 4.09 10.74 -1.31
N MET A 180 4.90 9.70 -1.06
CA MET A 180 6.28 9.85 -0.59
C MET A 180 7.27 10.19 -1.69
N HIS A 181 6.89 9.98 -2.97
CA HIS A 181 7.78 10.12 -4.12
C HIS A 181 7.29 11.11 -5.17
N SER A 182 6.14 11.77 -4.91
CA SER A 182 5.49 12.73 -5.83
C SER A 182 5.12 12.10 -7.20
N GLU A 183 4.67 10.83 -7.18
CA GLU A 183 4.39 10.05 -8.39
C GLU A 183 2.93 10.15 -8.87
N TYR A 184 1.96 10.52 -8.00
CA TYR A 184 0.53 10.40 -8.29
C TYR A 184 -0.15 11.67 -8.78
N ASN A 185 0.59 12.70 -9.15
CA ASN A 185 0.03 13.90 -9.77
C ASN A 185 -0.32 13.67 -11.25
N ILE A 186 -1.30 12.82 -11.49
CA ILE A 186 -1.71 12.32 -12.81
C ILE A 186 -3.18 12.55 -13.08
N ASN A 187 -3.59 12.39 -14.32
CA ASN A 187 -5.00 12.34 -14.71
C ASN A 187 -5.53 10.91 -14.58
N PHE A 188 -6.39 10.68 -13.61
CA PHE A 188 -7.12 9.43 -13.47
C PHE A 188 -8.24 9.34 -14.54
N LYS A 189 -8.67 8.12 -14.88
CA LYS A 189 -9.72 7.89 -15.88
C LYS A 189 -11.08 8.42 -15.39
N HIS A 190 -11.39 8.22 -14.12
CA HIS A 190 -12.70 8.56 -13.52
C HIS A 190 -12.64 9.76 -12.57
N GLY A 191 -11.53 10.48 -12.49
CA GLY A 191 -11.37 11.64 -11.62
C GLY A 191 -10.10 12.42 -11.89
N GLN A 192 -9.84 13.38 -11.04
CA GLN A 192 -8.64 14.21 -11.13
C GLN A 192 -7.84 14.12 -9.84
N SER A 193 -6.54 14.32 -9.93
CA SER A 193 -5.71 14.57 -8.77
C SER A 193 -5.93 15.98 -8.25
N LYS A 194 -5.91 16.13 -6.93
CA LYS A 194 -5.93 17.43 -6.23
C LYS A 194 -4.77 17.48 -5.25
N LEU A 195 -3.80 18.34 -5.52
CA LEU A 195 -2.67 18.53 -4.62
C LEU A 195 -3.13 19.24 -3.34
N ILE A 196 -2.88 18.62 -2.20
CA ILE A 196 -3.11 19.14 -0.86
C ILE A 196 -1.76 19.52 -0.25
N LYS A 197 -1.52 20.81 -0.09
CA LYS A 197 -0.35 21.26 0.66
C LYS A 197 -0.46 20.80 2.11
N PRO A 198 0.55 20.11 2.66
CA PRO A 198 0.52 19.56 4.01
C PRO A 198 0.73 20.65 5.09
N GLU A 199 -0.02 21.74 5.00
CA GLU A 199 0.02 22.84 5.97
C GLU A 199 -0.86 22.51 7.16
N ILE A 200 -0.27 22.51 8.35
CA ILE A 200 -0.92 22.20 9.61
C ILE A 200 -0.91 23.42 10.52
N ASN A 201 -2.09 23.80 10.99
CA ASN A 201 -2.20 24.80 12.05
C ASN A 201 -1.84 24.15 13.40
N PRO A 202 -0.82 24.65 14.11
CA PRO A 202 -0.39 24.10 15.40
C PRO A 202 -1.49 23.97 16.44
N LEU A 203 -2.53 24.80 16.35
CA LEU A 203 -3.69 24.74 17.26
C LEU A 203 -4.42 23.38 17.18
N TYR A 204 -4.43 22.74 16.00
CA TYR A 204 -5.04 21.43 15.81
C TYR A 204 -4.08 20.27 16.06
N MET A 205 -2.79 20.56 16.28
CA MET A 205 -1.79 19.52 16.58
C MET A 205 -1.92 19.02 18.02
N SER A 206 -1.65 17.74 18.22
CA SER A 206 -1.49 17.17 19.55
C SER A 206 -0.12 17.54 20.13
N PHE A 207 0.00 17.42 21.44
CA PHE A 207 1.29 17.61 22.13
C PHE A 207 2.39 16.70 21.56
N SER A 208 2.08 15.42 21.28
CA SER A 208 3.06 14.47 20.73
C SER A 208 3.53 14.85 19.34
N GLU A 209 2.64 15.39 18.49
CA GLU A 209 2.98 15.85 17.14
C GLU A 209 3.96 17.03 17.19
N ILE A 210 3.67 18.07 18.00
CA ILE A 210 4.58 19.24 18.13
C ILE A 210 5.89 18.83 18.80
N LYS A 211 5.82 18.02 19.85
CA LYS A 211 7.01 17.46 20.54
C LYS A 211 7.92 16.70 19.56
N ARG A 212 7.33 15.93 18.64
CA ARG A 212 8.06 15.15 17.62
C ARG A 212 8.83 16.09 16.69
N LEU A 213 8.18 17.14 16.18
CA LEU A 213 8.80 18.14 15.32
C LEU A 213 9.88 18.95 16.06
N ALA A 214 9.64 19.31 17.33
CA ALA A 214 10.61 19.97 18.16
C ALA A 214 11.79 19.09 18.58
N ARG A 215 11.78 17.80 18.21
CA ARG A 215 12.85 16.80 18.51
C ARG A 215 13.20 16.73 20.00
N ILE A 216 12.19 16.82 20.87
CA ILE A 216 12.38 16.61 22.29
C ILE A 216 12.45 15.10 22.55
N SER A 217 13.62 14.63 22.99
CA SER A 217 13.92 13.22 23.15
C SER A 217 13.09 12.58 24.28
N LYS A 218 12.79 11.27 24.13
CA LYS A 218 12.28 10.46 25.23
C LYS A 218 13.34 10.43 26.36
N GLY A 219 12.92 10.73 27.59
CA GLY A 219 13.84 10.79 28.74
C GLY A 219 14.35 12.19 29.09
N ALA A 220 14.16 13.20 28.24
CA ALA A 220 14.43 14.60 28.57
C ALA A 220 13.30 15.21 29.43
N PHE A 221 13.04 14.63 30.62
CA PHE A 221 11.85 14.90 31.44
C PHE A 221 11.67 16.38 31.80
N LEU A 222 12.76 17.12 32.08
CA LEU A 222 12.68 18.53 32.40
C LEU A 222 12.34 19.38 31.18
N GLN A 223 12.98 19.11 30.02
CA GLN A 223 12.64 19.78 28.76
C GLN A 223 11.19 19.51 28.40
N GLU A 224 10.72 18.25 28.50
CA GLU A 224 9.33 17.88 28.22
C GLU A 224 8.36 18.58 29.16
N ARG A 225 8.69 18.76 30.45
CA ARG A 225 7.87 19.45 31.43
C ARG A 225 7.70 20.93 31.11
N TYR A 226 8.76 21.64 30.75
CA TYR A 226 8.69 23.05 30.33
C TYR A 226 7.92 23.19 29.01
N PHE A 227 8.22 22.33 28.06
CA PHE A 227 7.52 22.31 26.76
C PHE A 227 6.01 22.04 26.90
N TRP A 228 5.63 21.08 27.76
CA TRP A 228 4.23 20.78 28.04
C TRP A 228 3.49 21.96 28.64
N GLU A 229 4.07 22.64 29.61
CA GLU A 229 3.41 23.79 30.25
C GLU A 229 3.25 24.94 29.26
N ALA A 230 4.28 25.24 28.46
CA ALA A 230 4.20 26.24 27.41
C ALA A 230 3.11 25.91 26.37
N TYR A 231 3.03 24.64 25.95
CA TYR A 231 1.96 24.15 25.07
C TYR A 231 0.58 24.36 25.67
N LYS A 232 0.39 24.00 26.94
CA LYS A 232 -0.88 24.14 27.65
C LYS A 232 -1.30 25.61 27.78
N MET A 233 -0.36 26.47 28.19
CA MET A 233 -0.62 27.91 28.33
C MET A 233 -1.00 28.56 27.02
N ALA A 234 -0.25 28.32 25.97
CA ALA A 234 -0.54 28.80 24.62
C ALA A 234 -1.93 28.38 24.12
N ARG A 235 -2.29 27.11 24.37
CA ARG A 235 -3.61 26.59 23.99
C ARG A 235 -4.74 27.26 24.73
N THR A 236 -4.58 27.48 26.02
CA THR A 236 -5.57 28.15 26.88
C THR A 236 -5.77 29.60 26.45
N GLU A 237 -4.68 30.32 26.19
CA GLU A 237 -4.72 31.75 25.76
C GLU A 237 -5.47 31.90 24.43
N ILE A 238 -5.18 31.08 23.43
CA ILE A 238 -5.89 31.14 22.16
C ILE A 238 -7.37 30.74 22.29
N GLN A 239 -7.68 29.74 23.15
CA GLN A 239 -9.07 29.33 23.39
C GLN A 239 -9.91 30.42 24.07
N ASN A 240 -9.32 31.23 24.92
CA ASN A 240 -9.97 32.36 25.58
C ASN A 240 -10.19 33.58 24.66
N GLY A 241 -9.66 33.55 23.45
CA GLY A 241 -9.91 34.56 22.43
C GLY A 241 -8.92 35.72 22.43
N ASP A 242 -7.96 35.74 23.34
CA ASP A 242 -7.09 36.87 23.55
C ASP A 242 -6.09 37.15 22.41
N GLU A 243 -5.73 36.16 21.56
CA GLU A 243 -4.68 36.40 20.55
C GLU A 243 -4.64 35.44 19.34
N LYS A 244 -5.71 35.35 18.58
CA LYS A 244 -5.72 34.58 17.30
C LYS A 244 -4.63 35.01 16.30
N ASN A 245 -4.09 36.23 16.43
CA ASN A 245 -3.13 36.80 15.47
C ASN A 245 -1.64 36.54 15.82
N ARG A 246 -1.31 36.12 17.04
CA ARG A 246 0.10 35.98 17.48
C ARG A 246 0.75 34.64 17.08
N GLY A 247 -0.03 33.63 16.78
CA GLY A 247 0.46 32.32 16.39
C GLY A 247 0.88 31.45 17.57
N PHE A 248 0.42 30.18 17.55
CA PHE A 248 0.56 29.23 18.65
C PHE A 248 2.02 28.99 19.11
N ILE A 249 2.92 28.80 18.15
CA ILE A 249 4.35 28.54 18.44
C ILE A 249 5.01 29.75 19.07
N ARG A 250 4.65 30.95 18.62
CA ARG A 250 5.18 32.19 19.17
C ARG A 250 4.78 32.38 20.62
N ILE A 251 3.52 32.14 20.97
CA ILE A 251 3.03 32.23 22.36
C ILE A 251 3.78 31.20 23.23
N MET A 252 3.99 29.98 22.76
CA MET A 252 4.82 29.01 23.49
C MET A 252 6.21 29.54 23.80
N LYS A 253 6.87 30.18 22.82
CA LYS A 253 8.21 30.76 23.00
C LYS A 253 8.20 31.90 24.01
N GLU A 254 7.22 32.79 23.96
CA GLU A 254 7.08 33.90 24.89
C GLU A 254 6.96 33.42 26.35
N TYR A 255 6.22 32.33 26.60
CA TYR A 255 6.19 31.72 27.94
C TYR A 255 7.55 31.15 28.35
N LEU A 256 8.23 30.45 27.46
CA LEU A 256 9.56 29.89 27.75
C LEU A 256 10.60 31.00 28.01
N GLU A 257 10.62 32.05 27.20
CA GLU A 257 11.51 33.21 27.35
C GLU A 257 11.17 34.00 28.64
N GLY A 258 9.88 34.10 28.99
CA GLY A 258 9.43 34.71 30.23
C GLY A 258 9.92 33.96 31.49
N TRP A 259 9.91 32.63 31.44
CA TRP A 259 10.45 31.80 32.54
C TRP A 259 11.98 31.85 32.58
N GLU A 260 12.64 31.82 31.44
CA GLU A 260 14.11 31.88 31.34
C GLU A 260 14.66 33.20 31.85
N SER A 261 13.97 34.32 31.57
CA SER A 261 14.38 35.66 31.99
C SER A 261 13.92 36.07 33.40
N GLY A 262 13.26 35.18 34.14
CA GLY A 262 12.70 35.47 35.47
C GLY A 262 11.49 36.46 35.48
N LYS A 263 11.01 36.86 34.31
CA LYS A 263 9.82 37.74 34.18
C LYS A 263 8.54 37.01 34.56
N LEU A 264 8.49 35.71 34.37
CA LEU A 264 7.37 34.85 34.73
C LEU A 264 7.82 33.74 35.63
N LEU A 265 7.01 33.39 36.65
CA LEU A 265 7.26 32.25 37.51
C LEU A 265 6.73 30.96 36.87
N PHE A 266 7.55 29.94 36.83
CA PHE A 266 7.13 28.60 36.41
C PHE A 266 6.47 27.88 37.59
N ARG A 267 5.15 27.72 37.56
CA ARG A 267 4.36 27.11 38.65
C ARG A 267 4.65 27.73 40.03
N GLY A 268 4.86 29.04 40.09
CA GLY A 268 5.18 29.75 41.32
C GLY A 268 6.63 29.68 41.74
N GLN A 269 7.51 29.13 40.94
CA GLN A 269 8.96 29.02 41.23
C GLN A 269 9.77 29.85 40.23
N ASP A 270 10.81 30.47 40.70
CA ASP A 270 11.81 31.11 39.86
C ASP A 270 12.70 30.03 39.20
N VAL A 271 12.83 30.10 37.88
CA VAL A 271 13.64 29.18 37.08
C VAL A 271 14.58 29.93 36.13
N GLU A 272 14.89 31.18 36.44
CA GLU A 272 15.79 32.04 35.65
C GLU A 272 17.10 31.32 35.30
N GLY A 273 17.56 31.47 34.07
CA GLY A 273 18.83 30.89 33.57
C GLY A 273 18.86 29.37 33.49
N THR A 274 17.71 28.68 33.57
CA THR A 274 17.68 27.22 33.54
C THR A 274 18.04 26.71 32.14
N LYS A 275 19.19 26.02 32.00
CA LYS A 275 19.71 25.48 30.73
C LYS A 275 18.70 24.67 29.95
N GLN A 276 17.88 23.87 30.62
CA GLN A 276 16.84 23.07 29.95
C GLN A 276 15.76 23.91 29.25
N ILE A 277 15.45 25.12 29.79
CA ILE A 277 14.51 26.05 29.13
C ILE A 277 15.17 26.64 27.90
N VAL A 278 16.42 27.07 27.98
CA VAL A 278 17.21 27.56 26.83
C VAL A 278 17.27 26.52 25.72
N ASP A 279 17.53 25.24 26.07
CA ASP A 279 17.51 24.15 25.09
C ASP A 279 16.15 24.00 24.40
N VAL A 280 15.03 24.16 25.12
CA VAL A 280 13.70 24.10 24.55
C VAL A 280 13.43 25.28 23.63
N ILE A 281 13.84 26.50 24.02
CA ILE A 281 13.72 27.72 23.19
C ILE A 281 14.46 27.53 21.86
N ASN A 282 15.70 27.01 21.92
CA ASN A 282 16.50 26.74 20.73
C ASN A 282 15.80 25.71 19.81
N LYS A 283 15.27 24.62 20.39
CA LYS A 283 14.51 23.61 19.64
C LYS A 283 13.23 24.18 18.99
N MET A 284 12.56 25.13 19.67
CA MET A 284 11.42 25.82 19.08
C MET A 284 11.81 26.73 17.90
N GLY A 285 12.96 27.41 18.00
CA GLY A 285 13.51 28.19 16.88
C GLY A 285 13.91 27.30 15.69
N ASP A 286 14.49 26.12 15.96
CA ASP A 286 14.80 25.12 14.92
C ASP A 286 13.53 24.56 14.26
N LEU A 287 12.50 24.31 15.03
CA LEU A 287 11.19 23.88 14.53
C LEU A 287 10.59 24.90 13.56
N GLU A 288 10.57 26.18 13.92
CA GLU A 288 10.05 27.26 13.07
C GLU A 288 10.82 27.35 11.75
N ARG A 289 12.15 27.33 11.82
CA ARG A 289 12.99 27.40 10.59
C ARG A 289 12.82 26.20 9.68
N ARG A 290 12.84 24.99 10.27
CA ARG A 290 12.86 23.73 9.52
C ARG A 290 11.51 23.41 8.88
N TYR A 291 10.43 23.72 9.59
CA TYR A 291 9.07 23.36 9.18
C TYR A 291 8.18 24.55 8.85
N SER A 292 8.79 25.67 8.43
CA SER A 292 8.07 26.90 8.04
C SER A 292 7.07 26.69 6.88
N THR A 293 7.29 25.69 6.05
CA THR A 293 6.39 25.33 4.92
C THR A 293 5.25 24.41 5.35
N ILE A 294 5.35 23.79 6.54
CA ILE A 294 4.37 22.82 7.05
C ILE A 294 3.52 23.47 8.15
N ILE A 295 4.15 24.23 9.05
CA ILE A 295 3.48 24.89 10.17
C ILE A 295 2.96 26.25 9.72
N ASN A 296 1.63 26.34 9.62
CA ASN A 296 0.96 27.57 9.22
C ASN A 296 -0.20 27.89 10.19
N SER A 297 -0.02 28.90 11.04
CA SER A 297 -1.03 29.32 12.03
C SER A 297 -2.32 29.84 11.39
N SER A 298 -2.29 30.25 10.13
CA SER A 298 -3.45 30.71 9.37
C SER A 298 -4.16 29.60 8.62
N ALA A 299 -3.60 28.38 8.57
CA ALA A 299 -4.20 27.27 7.87
C ALA A 299 -5.51 26.83 8.55
N GLY A 300 -6.53 26.58 7.76
CA GLY A 300 -7.76 25.93 8.21
C GLY A 300 -7.55 24.44 8.52
N ASN A 301 -8.65 23.75 8.85
CA ASN A 301 -8.59 22.31 9.05
C ASN A 301 -8.28 21.61 7.72
N ILE A 302 -7.24 20.78 7.70
CA ILE A 302 -6.81 20.08 6.49
C ILE A 302 -7.89 19.14 5.92
N LEU A 303 -8.77 18.61 6.77
CA LEU A 303 -9.87 17.74 6.34
C LEU A 303 -10.88 18.44 5.46
N SER A 304 -11.10 19.75 5.64
CA SER A 304 -12.03 20.54 4.82
C SER A 304 -11.52 20.74 3.37
N LYS A 305 -10.25 20.43 3.11
CA LYS A 305 -9.66 20.48 1.77
C LYS A 305 -9.90 19.20 0.96
N LEU A 306 -10.36 18.11 1.61
CA LEU A 306 -10.61 16.83 0.97
C LEU A 306 -11.90 16.85 0.16
N GLU A 307 -11.85 16.40 -1.08
CA GLU A 307 -12.99 16.42 -2.00
C GLU A 307 -13.39 14.99 -2.43
N LEU A 308 -14.70 14.78 -2.58
CA LEU A 308 -15.27 13.59 -3.19
C LEU A 308 -14.95 13.55 -4.70
N GLY A 309 -14.82 12.35 -5.27
CA GLY A 309 -14.49 12.15 -6.67
C GLY A 309 -13.08 12.63 -7.05
N LYS A 310 -12.23 12.85 -6.06
CA LYS A 310 -10.84 13.29 -6.25
C LYS A 310 -9.86 12.34 -5.60
N ALA A 311 -8.70 12.18 -6.24
CA ALA A 311 -7.49 11.70 -5.60
C ALA A 311 -6.80 12.89 -4.91
N ASN A 312 -7.04 13.05 -3.61
CA ASN A 312 -6.45 14.11 -2.81
C ASN A 312 -5.01 13.73 -2.45
N LEU A 313 -4.02 14.38 -3.10
CA LEU A 313 -2.60 14.06 -2.94
C LEU A 313 -1.99 14.90 -1.84
N VAL A 314 -1.50 14.26 -0.79
CA VAL A 314 -0.67 14.88 0.23
C VAL A 314 0.78 14.58 -0.14
N ASP A 315 1.44 15.56 -0.79
CA ASP A 315 2.82 15.43 -1.25
C ASP A 315 3.79 15.47 -0.06
N LEU A 316 4.48 14.38 0.16
CA LEU A 316 5.46 14.18 1.22
C LEU A 316 6.90 14.05 0.69
N GLY A 317 7.11 14.12 -0.64
CA GLY A 317 8.41 13.93 -1.27
C GLY A 317 9.45 15.00 -0.88
N SER A 318 9.01 16.17 -0.45
CA SER A 318 9.88 17.29 -0.05
C SER A 318 10.13 17.40 1.46
N VAL A 319 9.53 16.53 2.29
CA VAL A 319 9.63 16.62 3.76
C VAL A 319 10.46 15.47 4.34
N ASP A 320 11.04 15.68 5.53
CA ASP A 320 11.75 14.62 6.23
C ASP A 320 10.78 13.58 6.84
N GLU A 321 11.30 12.39 7.20
CA GLU A 321 10.48 11.30 7.77
C GLU A 321 9.70 11.75 9.01
N ALA A 322 10.28 12.60 9.87
CA ALA A 322 9.62 13.05 11.08
C ALA A 322 8.40 13.93 10.77
N ALA A 323 8.52 14.79 9.77
CA ALA A 323 7.41 15.59 9.29
C ALA A 323 6.35 14.73 8.58
N ALA A 324 6.76 13.78 7.74
CA ALA A 324 5.84 12.85 7.11
C ALA A 324 5.04 12.05 8.15
N GLU A 325 5.70 11.47 9.17
CA GLU A 325 5.04 10.80 10.29
C GLU A 325 4.00 11.70 10.98
N VAL A 326 4.35 12.97 11.24
CA VAL A 326 3.46 13.91 11.91
C VAL A 326 2.27 14.30 11.02
N ILE A 327 2.50 14.60 9.73
CA ILE A 327 1.43 14.93 8.79
C ILE A 327 0.43 13.78 8.68
N VAL A 328 0.92 12.56 8.48
CA VAL A 328 0.09 11.36 8.38
C VAL A 328 -0.69 11.12 9.68
N SER A 329 -0.01 11.15 10.84
CA SER A 329 -0.68 10.95 12.13
C SER A 329 -1.74 12.00 12.40
N HIS A 330 -1.47 13.25 12.07
CA HIS A 330 -2.39 14.37 12.21
C HIS A 330 -3.67 14.19 11.39
N ILE A 331 -3.53 13.87 10.11
CA ILE A 331 -4.67 13.66 9.21
C ILE A 331 -5.49 12.45 9.65
N LEU A 332 -4.85 11.30 9.92
CA LEU A 332 -5.53 10.08 10.33
C LEU A 332 -6.24 10.25 11.67
N ARG A 333 -5.59 10.89 12.65
CA ARG A 333 -6.18 11.21 13.97
C ARG A 333 -7.41 12.07 13.83
N ASN A 334 -7.29 13.18 13.11
CA ASN A 334 -8.39 14.12 12.93
C ASN A 334 -9.55 13.49 12.14
N ALA A 335 -9.27 12.71 11.09
CA ALA A 335 -10.29 11.99 10.33
C ALA A 335 -11.09 11.02 11.21
N LEU A 336 -10.39 10.22 12.03
CA LEU A 336 -11.06 9.28 12.92
C LEU A 336 -11.91 9.97 13.98
N GLN A 337 -11.39 11.03 14.61
CA GLN A 337 -12.13 11.81 15.61
C GLN A 337 -13.32 12.53 14.98
N ASN A 338 -13.14 13.14 13.81
CA ASN A 338 -14.19 13.82 13.07
C ASN A 338 -15.31 12.87 12.67
N ASN A 339 -15.00 11.73 12.08
CA ASN A 339 -16.00 10.78 11.61
C ASN A 339 -16.74 10.09 12.78
N LYS A 340 -16.06 9.85 13.91
CA LYS A 340 -16.73 9.43 15.15
C LYS A 340 -17.79 10.45 15.59
N LYS A 341 -17.46 11.74 15.54
CA LYS A 341 -18.36 12.83 15.90
C LYS A 341 -19.50 12.96 14.89
N TRP A 342 -19.19 12.96 13.59
CA TRP A 342 -20.16 13.04 12.51
C TRP A 342 -21.24 11.96 12.61
N LEU A 343 -20.85 10.70 12.74
CA LEU A 343 -21.81 9.59 12.85
C LEU A 343 -22.64 9.59 14.13
N LYS A 344 -22.08 10.12 15.24
CA LYS A 344 -22.79 10.24 16.52
C LYS A 344 -23.75 11.42 16.54
N GLU A 345 -23.33 12.57 16.06
CA GLU A 345 -24.07 13.82 16.18
C GLU A 345 -24.87 14.15 14.91
N LYS A 346 -24.58 13.47 13.79
CA LYS A 346 -25.13 13.74 12.44
C LYS A 346 -25.02 15.23 12.07
N ASN A 347 -23.89 15.83 12.43
CA ASN A 347 -23.62 17.24 12.20
C ASN A 347 -22.88 17.40 10.86
N ASP A 348 -23.55 18.02 9.88
CA ASP A 348 -23.01 18.23 8.54
C ASP A 348 -22.08 19.47 8.44
N ASP A 349 -21.95 20.28 9.51
CA ASP A 349 -21.00 21.40 9.58
C ASP A 349 -19.55 20.93 9.88
N LEU A 350 -19.34 19.63 10.10
CA LEU A 350 -18.01 19.11 10.35
C LEU A 350 -17.14 19.14 9.08
N PRO A 351 -15.82 19.29 9.23
CA PRO A 351 -14.88 19.39 8.10
C PRO A 351 -14.90 18.19 7.15
N LEU A 352 -15.32 17.01 7.62
CA LEU A 352 -15.39 15.77 6.85
C LEU A 352 -16.69 15.05 7.19
N THR A 353 -17.55 14.83 6.17
CA THR A 353 -18.89 14.22 6.33
C THR A 353 -19.12 13.06 5.37
N HIS A 354 -18.03 12.39 4.93
CA HIS A 354 -18.10 11.28 4.00
C HIS A 354 -16.99 10.25 4.28
N PRO A 355 -17.14 9.03 3.77
CA PRO A 355 -16.10 8.00 3.85
C PRO A 355 -14.84 8.40 3.09
N VAL A 356 -13.67 7.97 3.58
CA VAL A 356 -12.35 8.25 2.98
C VAL A 356 -11.53 6.98 2.91
N PHE A 357 -10.88 6.76 1.78
CA PHE A 357 -9.90 5.71 1.58
C PHE A 357 -8.49 6.31 1.57
N PHE A 358 -7.68 5.94 2.55
CA PHE A 358 -6.31 6.40 2.69
C PHE A 358 -5.34 5.43 2.04
N VAL A 359 -4.49 5.91 1.15
CA VAL A 359 -3.38 5.17 0.55
C VAL A 359 -2.09 5.66 1.21
N LEU A 360 -1.40 4.76 1.87
CA LEU A 360 -0.16 5.00 2.61
C LEU A 360 1.00 4.45 1.80
N GLU A 361 1.68 5.30 1.03
CA GLU A 361 2.90 4.89 0.35
C GLU A 361 4.04 4.69 1.36
N GLU A 362 4.94 3.79 1.00
CA GLU A 362 6.06 3.39 1.83
C GLU A 362 5.65 3.11 3.28
N ALA A 363 4.57 2.33 3.44
CA ALA A 363 3.95 2.04 4.73
C ALA A 363 4.94 1.52 5.79
N HIS A 364 6.07 0.95 5.36
CA HIS A 364 7.15 0.52 6.25
C HIS A 364 7.87 1.69 6.95
N ILE A 365 7.83 2.90 6.40
CA ILE A 365 8.32 4.13 7.04
C ILE A 365 7.30 4.62 8.06
N LEU A 366 6.01 4.61 7.70
CA LEU A 366 4.92 5.16 8.49
C LEU A 366 4.48 4.23 9.64
N ALA A 367 4.55 2.92 9.44
CA ALA A 367 4.25 1.89 10.44
C ALA A 367 5.40 0.90 10.58
N PRO A 368 6.59 1.33 11.04
CA PRO A 368 7.77 0.48 11.12
C PRO A 368 7.65 -0.59 12.21
N LYS A 369 8.18 -1.79 11.93
CA LYS A 369 8.20 -2.93 12.85
C LYS A 369 8.94 -2.60 14.15
N ASN A 370 10.10 -1.97 14.07
CA ASN A 370 11.09 -1.93 15.15
C ASN A 370 11.05 -0.65 16.00
N ARG A 371 10.17 0.32 15.68
CA ARG A 371 10.04 1.56 16.46
C ARG A 371 8.58 1.98 16.62
N PRO A 372 8.19 2.56 17.76
CA PRO A 372 6.91 3.21 17.93
C PRO A 372 6.91 4.56 17.22
N THR A 373 5.87 4.84 16.44
CA THR A 373 5.60 6.15 15.80
C THR A 373 4.16 6.56 16.07
N ASP A 374 3.87 7.87 16.02
CA ASP A 374 2.50 8.34 16.15
C ASP A 374 1.65 7.91 14.93
N SER A 375 2.23 7.90 13.74
CA SER A 375 1.58 7.39 12.52
C SER A 375 1.18 5.93 12.66
N LYS A 376 2.09 5.05 13.13
CA LYS A 376 1.80 3.64 13.41
C LYS A 376 0.62 3.48 14.38
N LEU A 377 0.56 4.28 15.45
CA LEU A 377 -0.55 4.24 16.40
C LEU A 377 -1.89 4.51 15.71
N TRP A 378 -1.97 5.51 14.83
CA TRP A 378 -3.21 5.88 14.17
C TRP A 378 -3.56 4.96 13.01
N ILE A 379 -2.56 4.45 12.27
CA ILE A 379 -2.73 3.39 11.27
C ILE A 379 -3.34 2.15 11.94
N SER A 380 -2.74 1.65 13.03
CA SER A 380 -3.27 0.50 13.78
C SER A 380 -4.67 0.74 14.35
N ARG A 381 -4.99 1.97 14.77
CA ARG A 381 -6.35 2.29 15.24
C ARG A 381 -7.37 2.26 14.11
N ILE A 382 -7.08 2.89 12.97
CA ILE A 382 -7.99 2.87 11.82
C ILE A 382 -8.14 1.45 11.27
N ALA A 383 -7.06 0.67 11.22
CA ALA A 383 -7.10 -0.71 10.79
C ALA A 383 -8.06 -1.58 11.65
N ARG A 384 -8.16 -1.30 12.95
CA ARG A 384 -9.06 -2.03 13.86
C ARG A 384 -10.49 -1.50 13.91
N GLU A 385 -10.69 -0.19 13.86
CA GLU A 385 -12.00 0.43 14.11
C GLU A 385 -12.53 1.29 12.96
N GLY A 386 -11.69 1.66 11.97
CA GLY A 386 -12.00 2.60 10.88
C GLY A 386 -13.21 2.19 10.06
N ARG A 387 -13.41 0.88 9.87
CA ARG A 387 -14.58 0.33 9.18
C ARG A 387 -15.90 0.87 9.72
N LYS A 388 -16.01 1.06 11.04
CA LYS A 388 -17.25 1.57 11.69
C LYS A 388 -17.48 3.05 11.44
N PHE A 389 -16.43 3.76 11.00
CA PHE A 389 -16.41 5.21 10.85
C PHE A 389 -16.18 5.65 9.39
N GLY A 390 -16.35 4.74 8.43
CA GLY A 390 -16.16 5.05 7.02
C GLY A 390 -14.72 5.39 6.65
N LEU A 391 -13.74 4.76 7.30
CA LEU A 391 -12.32 4.95 6.98
C LEU A 391 -11.70 3.64 6.51
N GLY A 392 -11.23 3.61 5.26
CA GLY A 392 -10.48 2.53 4.66
C GLY A 392 -8.98 2.85 4.61
N LEU A 393 -8.13 1.80 4.60
CA LEU A 393 -6.68 1.93 4.45
C LEU A 393 -6.19 1.04 3.31
N CYS A 394 -5.22 1.55 2.57
CA CYS A 394 -4.35 0.79 1.68
C CYS A 394 -2.90 1.00 2.12
N MET A 395 -2.24 -0.06 2.56
CA MET A 395 -0.82 -0.03 2.88
C MET A 395 -0.02 -0.48 1.67
N VAL A 396 0.85 0.41 1.16
CA VAL A 396 1.67 0.16 -0.03
C VAL A 396 3.12 0.10 0.38
N SER A 397 3.83 -0.98 0.03
CA SER A 397 5.24 -1.12 0.44
C SER A 397 6.05 -2.02 -0.48
N GLN A 398 7.32 -1.66 -0.63
CA GLN A 398 8.35 -2.49 -1.28
C GLN A 398 9.15 -3.34 -0.27
N SER A 399 8.97 -3.13 1.03
CA SER A 399 9.64 -3.90 2.09
C SER A 399 8.64 -4.40 3.13
N PRO A 400 7.83 -5.43 2.82
CA PRO A 400 6.82 -5.97 3.72
C PRO A 400 7.36 -6.35 5.10
N LYS A 401 8.55 -6.98 5.17
CA LYS A 401 9.21 -7.41 6.43
C LYS A 401 9.46 -6.27 7.43
N SER A 402 9.53 -5.05 6.92
CA SER A 402 9.78 -3.84 7.72
C SER A 402 8.49 -3.20 8.24
N ILE A 403 7.32 -3.64 7.77
CA ILE A 403 6.02 -3.19 8.29
C ILE A 403 5.72 -3.89 9.62
N ASP A 404 5.06 -3.17 10.52
CA ASP A 404 4.50 -3.72 11.74
C ASP A 404 3.55 -4.90 11.47
N PRO A 405 3.81 -6.10 12.03
CA PRO A 405 3.00 -7.29 11.76
C PRO A 405 1.54 -7.12 12.14
N ASP A 406 1.27 -6.43 13.26
CA ASP A 406 -0.10 -6.20 13.75
C ASP A 406 -0.88 -5.31 12.79
N SER A 407 -0.23 -4.28 12.23
CA SER A 407 -0.85 -3.40 11.24
C SER A 407 -1.11 -4.13 9.92
N LEU A 408 -0.15 -4.92 9.45
CA LEU A 408 -0.27 -5.65 8.18
C LEU A 408 -1.35 -6.75 8.25
N SER A 409 -1.45 -7.48 9.36
CA SER A 409 -2.45 -8.55 9.57
C SER A 409 -3.90 -8.03 9.61
N GLN A 410 -4.11 -6.75 9.87
CA GLN A 410 -5.43 -6.13 9.79
C GLN A 410 -5.89 -5.85 8.34
N ALA A 411 -4.97 -5.84 7.37
CA ALA A 411 -5.32 -5.78 5.96
C ALA A 411 -5.71 -7.19 5.47
N ASN A 412 -7.01 -7.51 5.60
CA ASN A 412 -7.51 -8.82 5.20
C ASN A 412 -7.57 -9.02 3.68
N ASN A 413 -7.23 -8.00 2.88
CA ASN A 413 -7.12 -8.06 1.43
C ASN A 413 -5.70 -7.73 1.02
N MET A 414 -5.15 -8.50 0.10
CA MET A 414 -3.80 -8.31 -0.38
C MET A 414 -3.73 -8.42 -1.90
N ILE A 415 -2.96 -7.55 -2.51
CA ILE A 415 -2.47 -7.63 -3.89
C ILE A 415 -0.95 -7.74 -3.79
N ILE A 416 -0.43 -8.93 -4.08
CA ILE A 416 0.98 -9.23 -3.92
C ILE A 416 1.58 -9.41 -5.30
N LEU A 417 2.35 -8.43 -5.74
CA LEU A 417 3.14 -8.52 -6.96
C LEU A 417 4.42 -9.32 -6.69
N ARG A 418 5.34 -9.32 -7.65
CA ARG A 418 6.59 -10.04 -7.51
C ARG A 418 7.33 -9.71 -6.21
N LEU A 419 7.65 -10.75 -5.41
CA LEU A 419 8.46 -10.70 -4.20
C LEU A 419 9.51 -11.80 -4.23
N VAL A 420 10.78 -11.42 -4.25
CA VAL A 420 11.91 -12.36 -4.38
C VAL A 420 12.53 -12.69 -3.02
N GLU A 421 12.55 -11.74 -2.08
CA GLU A 421 13.23 -11.93 -0.81
C GLU A 421 12.48 -12.90 0.11
N PRO A 422 13.11 -14.00 0.61
CA PRO A 422 12.44 -15.01 1.43
C PRO A 422 11.89 -14.45 2.77
N GLN A 423 12.50 -13.42 3.34
CA GLN A 423 12.01 -12.81 4.58
C GLN A 423 10.71 -12.04 4.35
N ASP A 424 10.59 -11.33 3.22
CA ASP A 424 9.36 -10.65 2.81
C ASP A 424 8.24 -11.66 2.59
N GLN A 425 8.52 -12.75 1.86
CA GLN A 425 7.56 -13.83 1.60
C GLN A 425 7.01 -14.45 2.90
N ARG A 426 7.90 -14.81 3.83
CA ARG A 426 7.49 -15.36 5.15
C ARG A 426 6.65 -14.38 5.96
N HIS A 427 7.03 -13.10 5.93
CA HIS A 427 6.29 -12.07 6.66
C HIS A 427 4.87 -11.90 6.12
N VAL A 428 4.72 -11.86 4.79
CA VAL A 428 3.43 -11.76 4.11
C VAL A 428 2.60 -13.02 4.34
N GLN A 429 3.20 -14.20 4.27
CA GLN A 429 2.53 -15.47 4.55
C GLN A 429 1.98 -15.51 5.98
N THR A 430 2.77 -15.05 6.96
CA THR A 430 2.33 -15.00 8.35
C THR A 430 1.18 -14.00 8.57
N ALA A 431 1.15 -12.91 7.80
CA ALA A 431 0.11 -11.90 7.88
C ALA A 431 -1.18 -12.26 7.12
N SER A 432 -1.15 -13.27 6.24
CA SER A 432 -2.27 -13.65 5.38
C SER A 432 -2.72 -15.08 5.63
N GLU A 433 -3.94 -15.25 6.14
CA GLU A 433 -4.55 -16.59 6.30
C GLU A 433 -4.85 -17.31 4.98
N SER A 434 -4.92 -16.56 3.87
CA SER A 434 -5.34 -17.08 2.55
C SER A 434 -4.18 -17.46 1.63
N LEU A 435 -2.95 -17.09 1.97
CA LEU A 435 -1.75 -17.32 1.16
C LEU A 435 -1.15 -18.69 1.49
N SER A 436 -1.39 -19.69 0.61
CA SER A 436 -0.80 -21.03 0.76
C SER A 436 0.71 -21.03 0.50
N GLU A 437 1.41 -22.06 0.98
CA GLU A 437 2.85 -22.22 0.74
C GLU A 437 3.19 -22.29 -0.75
N ASP A 438 2.33 -22.94 -1.54
CA ASP A 438 2.55 -23.08 -2.97
C ASP A 438 2.34 -21.75 -3.72
N LEU A 439 1.40 -20.93 -3.31
CA LEU A 439 1.27 -19.56 -3.83
C LEU A 439 2.46 -18.67 -3.44
N VAL A 440 3.02 -18.86 -2.24
CA VAL A 440 4.27 -18.16 -1.85
C VAL A 440 5.41 -18.49 -2.79
N LYS A 441 5.57 -19.76 -3.16
CA LYS A 441 6.60 -20.21 -4.11
C LYS A 441 6.45 -19.60 -5.51
N GLN A 442 5.26 -19.12 -5.88
CA GLN A 442 5.00 -18.45 -7.17
C GLN A 442 5.44 -16.97 -7.17
N LEU A 443 5.49 -16.30 -6.00
CA LEU A 443 5.76 -14.87 -5.92
C LEU A 443 7.07 -14.43 -6.60
N PRO A 444 8.18 -15.17 -6.53
CA PRO A 444 9.41 -14.81 -7.25
C PRO A 444 9.31 -14.92 -8.78
N SER A 445 8.45 -15.79 -9.29
CA SER A 445 8.31 -16.10 -10.71
C SER A 445 7.31 -15.18 -11.45
N LEU A 446 6.58 -14.34 -10.72
CA LEU A 446 5.65 -13.38 -11.33
C LEU A 446 6.40 -12.38 -12.22
N ASN A 447 5.81 -12.06 -13.37
CA ASN A 447 6.30 -11.01 -14.25
C ASN A 447 5.86 -9.63 -13.75
N ILE A 448 6.37 -8.56 -14.38
CA ILE A 448 5.95 -7.18 -14.10
C ILE A 448 4.46 -7.04 -14.41
N GLY A 449 3.70 -6.48 -13.47
CA GLY A 449 2.25 -6.32 -13.59
C GLY A 449 1.44 -7.58 -13.32
N GLU A 450 2.07 -8.70 -12.93
CA GLU A 450 1.37 -9.88 -12.44
C GLU A 450 1.29 -9.88 -10.92
N ALA A 451 0.16 -10.33 -10.38
CA ALA A 451 -0.10 -10.32 -8.94
C ALA A 451 -0.93 -11.51 -8.48
N VAL A 452 -0.71 -11.91 -7.23
CA VAL A 452 -1.61 -12.77 -6.45
C VAL A 452 -2.59 -11.87 -5.71
N VAL A 453 -3.89 -12.03 -5.97
CA VAL A 453 -4.98 -11.29 -5.34
C VAL A 453 -5.69 -12.19 -4.34
N LEU A 454 -5.77 -11.74 -3.08
CA LEU A 454 -6.24 -12.53 -1.95
C LEU A 454 -7.21 -11.73 -1.06
N GLY A 455 -7.95 -12.46 -0.24
CA GLY A 455 -8.75 -11.91 0.86
C GLY A 455 -10.23 -11.82 0.55
N LEU A 456 -10.95 -11.09 1.41
CA LEU A 456 -12.42 -11.04 1.36
C LEU A 456 -12.97 -10.27 0.15
N MET A 457 -12.17 -9.40 -0.47
CA MET A 457 -12.53 -8.68 -1.69
C MET A 457 -12.60 -9.61 -2.90
N SER A 458 -11.80 -10.69 -2.91
CA SER A 458 -11.87 -11.78 -3.89
C SER A 458 -12.47 -13.02 -3.23
N ARG A 459 -13.40 -13.69 -3.92
CA ARG A 459 -14.00 -14.92 -3.36
C ARG A 459 -13.01 -16.07 -3.25
N ILE A 460 -12.04 -16.08 -4.15
CA ILE A 460 -11.01 -17.11 -4.29
C ILE A 460 -9.67 -16.40 -4.56
N PRO A 461 -8.53 -17.02 -4.20
CA PRO A 461 -7.24 -16.54 -4.62
C PRO A 461 -7.15 -16.47 -6.15
N ALA A 462 -6.56 -15.41 -6.70
CA ALA A 462 -6.44 -15.23 -8.14
C ALA A 462 -5.04 -14.78 -8.54
N LEU A 463 -4.51 -15.39 -9.61
CA LEU A 463 -3.32 -14.92 -10.33
C LEU A 463 -3.78 -13.99 -11.45
N VAL A 464 -3.46 -12.72 -11.34
CA VAL A 464 -4.03 -11.64 -12.15
C VAL A 464 -2.93 -10.88 -12.86
N LYS A 465 -3.12 -10.66 -14.15
CA LYS A 465 -2.38 -9.64 -14.90
C LYS A 465 -3.11 -8.31 -14.72
N ILE A 466 -2.52 -7.43 -13.94
CA ILE A 466 -3.08 -6.10 -13.64
C ILE A 466 -3.13 -5.28 -14.93
N GLU A 467 -4.24 -4.59 -15.15
CA GLU A 467 -4.42 -3.68 -16.29
C GLU A 467 -3.38 -2.55 -16.24
N GLU A 468 -2.86 -2.14 -17.38
CA GLU A 468 -1.99 -0.97 -17.46
C GLU A 468 -2.82 0.31 -17.42
N HIS A 469 -2.49 1.19 -16.48
CA HIS A 469 -3.09 2.52 -16.42
C HIS A 469 -2.64 3.36 -17.62
N LYS A 470 -3.57 4.05 -18.29
CA LYS A 470 -3.31 4.75 -19.56
C LYS A 470 -2.30 5.88 -19.47
N ASN A 471 -2.14 6.49 -18.30
CA ASN A 471 -1.18 7.56 -18.06
C ASN A 471 0.12 6.96 -17.50
N LYS A 472 1.05 6.64 -18.40
CA LYS A 472 2.31 5.90 -18.10
C LYS A 472 3.43 6.71 -17.42
N GLU A 473 3.17 7.91 -16.92
CA GLU A 473 4.21 8.76 -16.32
C GLU A 473 4.64 8.34 -14.90
N PHE A 474 4.13 7.19 -14.42
CA PHE A 474 4.49 6.67 -13.11
C PHE A 474 5.90 6.11 -13.08
N GLY A 475 6.76 6.69 -12.25
CA GLY A 475 8.04 6.11 -11.87
C GLY A 475 8.87 5.65 -13.06
N GLN A 476 8.83 6.38 -14.19
CA GLN A 476 9.74 6.10 -15.28
C GLN A 476 11.15 6.40 -14.82
N ASP A 477 12.01 5.41 -14.91
CA ASP A 477 13.44 5.64 -14.74
C ASP A 477 13.87 6.73 -15.71
N LEU A 478 14.62 7.70 -15.21
CA LEU A 478 15.21 8.74 -16.06
C LEU A 478 16.03 8.05 -17.14
N GLU A 479 15.79 8.38 -18.41
CA GLU A 479 16.64 7.97 -19.53
C GLU A 479 18.00 8.69 -19.40
N VAL A 480 18.78 8.28 -18.42
CA VAL A 480 20.01 8.94 -17.97
C VAL A 480 20.99 9.14 -19.12
N ILE A 481 21.07 8.16 -20.03
CA ILE A 481 21.98 8.23 -21.19
C ILE A 481 21.55 9.34 -22.15
N ASP A 482 20.26 9.48 -22.38
CA ASP A 482 19.75 10.50 -23.30
C ASP A 482 19.80 11.89 -22.67
N LEU A 483 19.57 12.00 -21.37
CA LEU A 483 19.80 13.25 -20.65
C LEU A 483 21.27 13.68 -20.71
N TRP A 484 22.23 12.75 -20.58
CA TRP A 484 23.64 13.07 -20.71
C TRP A 484 24.02 13.49 -22.12
N LYS A 485 23.50 12.84 -23.16
CA LYS A 485 23.72 13.21 -24.57
C LYS A 485 23.15 14.60 -24.85
N ASN A 486 21.90 14.84 -24.50
CA ASN A 486 21.22 16.11 -24.72
C ASN A 486 21.94 17.27 -23.99
N HIS A 487 22.38 17.03 -22.73
CA HIS A 487 23.14 18.06 -22.00
C HIS A 487 24.49 18.42 -22.63
N LYS A 488 25.13 17.46 -23.30
CA LYS A 488 26.37 17.70 -24.04
C LYS A 488 26.12 18.52 -25.31
N GLU A 489 25.06 18.23 -26.04
CA GLU A 489 24.65 18.99 -27.24
C GLU A 489 24.20 20.40 -26.89
N ASP A 490 23.43 20.59 -25.83
CA ASP A 490 22.99 21.91 -25.37
C ASP A 490 24.13 22.78 -24.90
N LYS A 491 25.15 22.23 -24.22
CA LYS A 491 26.37 22.95 -23.87
C LYS A 491 27.16 23.33 -25.11
N GLN A 492 27.27 22.46 -26.10
CA GLN A 492 27.96 22.79 -27.37
C GLN A 492 27.22 23.91 -28.13
N LYS A 493 25.91 23.83 -28.27
CA LYS A 493 25.08 24.88 -28.90
C LYS A 493 25.20 26.21 -28.18
N LYS A 494 25.21 26.20 -26.84
CA LYS A 494 25.38 27.40 -26.02
C LYS A 494 26.77 28.02 -26.20
N TYR A 495 27.82 27.21 -26.23
CA TYR A 495 29.18 27.64 -26.48
C TYR A 495 29.38 28.20 -27.89
N GLU A 496 28.79 27.56 -28.92
CA GLU A 496 28.81 28.05 -30.30
C GLU A 496 28.06 29.38 -30.47
N LYS A 497 26.93 29.53 -29.77
CA LYS A 497 26.15 30.78 -29.75
C LYS A 497 26.95 31.93 -29.10
N GLU A 498 27.52 31.67 -27.92
CA GLU A 498 28.40 32.65 -27.23
C GLU A 498 29.63 33.04 -28.08
N LYS A 499 30.23 32.07 -28.76
CA LYS A 499 31.36 32.30 -29.66
C LYS A 499 30.96 33.16 -30.89
N ASN A 500 29.80 32.91 -31.47
CA ASN A 500 29.29 33.70 -32.60
C ASN A 500 28.87 35.12 -32.19
N ASP A 501 28.31 35.28 -30.99
CA ASP A 501 27.97 36.59 -30.45
C ASP A 501 29.23 37.43 -30.17
N VAL A 502 30.33 36.81 -29.71
CA VAL A 502 31.63 37.48 -29.52
C VAL A 502 32.24 37.87 -30.86
N ILE A 503 32.13 37.02 -31.89
CA ILE A 503 32.68 37.33 -33.26
C ILE A 503 31.88 38.47 -33.89
N ASN A 504 30.57 38.52 -33.69
CA ASN A 504 29.70 39.58 -34.22
C ASN A 504 29.85 40.93 -33.49
N MET A 505 30.29 40.91 -32.21
CA MET A 505 30.61 42.14 -31.46
C MET A 505 32.02 42.69 -31.75
N GLY A 506 32.91 41.89 -32.37
CA GLY A 506 34.29 42.30 -32.72
C GLY A 506 34.45 42.84 -34.14
N GLY A 507 33.38 43.07 -34.90
CA GLY A 507 33.43 43.48 -36.30
C GLY A 507 33.25 44.95 -36.61
N ASP A 508 33.22 45.81 -35.64
CA ASP A 508 33.15 47.28 -35.82
C ASP A 508 34.37 47.97 -35.19
N TYR A 509 35.53 47.85 -35.87
CA TYR A 509 36.62 48.78 -35.75
C TYR A 509 37.34 48.99 -37.12
#